data_fc5229e953b55a03e556a3fc55857bc5
#
_entry.id   fc5229e953b55a03e556a3fc55857bc5
#
_cell.length_a   1.000
_cell.length_b   1.000
_cell.length_c   1.000
_cell.angle_alpha   90.00
_cell.angle_beta   90.00
_cell.angle_gamma   90.00
#
_symmetry.space_group_name_H-M   'P 1'
#
loop_
_entity.id
_entity.type
_entity.pdbx_description
1 polymer ?
#
loop_
_entity_poly.entity_id
_entity_poly.type
_entity_poly.pdbx_seq_one_letter_code
_entity_poly.pdbx_strand_id
1 'polypeptide(L)'
;MTIKAKILAVDDEAFNLDILSDYLANDGYEVISAEDGVIAMQRLEEHPDIDVIVLDRMMPNMNGMEVLEKVKSDTRFREIPVIMQTAAASSEQVLQGIKAGVYYYLTKPYEDVMLLSIVKSALLDARSRKEMKDEVSKHKRVLGMMEQSRFRFRTLEEAKNLAYFIATCFPDPHTVVYGLNELFINAIEHGNLGITYAEKTKLVMNGVWLEEIEKRLNLPENKTKHAYFSFELKKDVIKTHLKDQGTGFDWKKYLELSPDRATDPHGRGIATSKMMSFSSMEYLGCGNEVVCMVALPT
;
A
#
# COMPACT_ATOMS: atom_id res chain seq x y z
N MET A 1 -20.68 0.68 -19.18
CA MET A 1 -19.35 0.36 -19.76
C MET A 1 -18.37 0.37 -18.60
N THR A 2 -17.78 -0.77 -18.28
CA THR A 2 -16.72 -0.85 -17.26
C THR A 2 -15.50 -0.15 -17.84
N ILE A 3 -15.05 0.93 -17.23
CA ILE A 3 -13.83 1.62 -17.66
C ILE A 3 -12.68 0.64 -17.39
N LYS A 4 -12.02 0.18 -18.45
CA LYS A 4 -10.84 -0.66 -18.35
C LYS A 4 -9.72 0.17 -17.71
N ALA A 5 -9.02 -0.40 -16.73
CA ALA A 5 -7.84 0.24 -16.19
C ALA A 5 -6.73 0.27 -17.24
N LYS A 6 -5.95 1.36 -17.24
CA LYS A 6 -4.92 1.63 -18.22
C LYS A 6 -3.54 1.40 -17.58
N ILE A 7 -2.74 0.53 -18.17
CA ILE A 7 -1.45 0.11 -17.61
C ILE A 7 -0.35 0.47 -18.59
N LEU A 8 0.67 1.18 -18.11
CA LEU A 8 1.89 1.43 -18.84
C LEU A 8 2.86 0.25 -18.60
N ALA A 9 3.14 -0.49 -19.66
CA ALA A 9 4.10 -1.58 -19.67
C ALA A 9 5.44 -1.09 -20.27
N VAL A 10 6.54 -1.24 -19.52
CA VAL A 10 7.86 -0.71 -19.91
C VAL A 10 8.92 -1.80 -19.79
N ASP A 11 9.53 -2.18 -20.91
CA ASP A 11 10.62 -3.16 -20.96
C ASP A 11 11.39 -2.94 -22.28
N ASP A 12 12.72 -2.97 -22.27
CA ASP A 12 13.53 -2.75 -23.47
C ASP A 12 13.66 -4.00 -24.36
N GLU A 13 13.30 -5.16 -23.84
CA GLU A 13 13.23 -6.39 -24.61
C GLU A 13 11.82 -6.56 -25.21
N ALA A 14 11.69 -6.40 -26.52
CA ALA A 14 10.41 -6.51 -27.23
C ALA A 14 9.64 -7.79 -26.89
N PHE A 15 10.34 -8.93 -26.73
CA PHE A 15 9.74 -10.19 -26.36
C PHE A 15 9.10 -10.17 -24.94
N ASN A 16 9.77 -9.56 -23.97
CA ASN A 16 9.23 -9.39 -22.63
C ASN A 16 8.01 -8.46 -22.64
N LEU A 17 8.10 -7.38 -23.41
CA LEU A 17 7.03 -6.39 -23.56
C LEU A 17 5.78 -7.01 -24.20
N ASP A 18 5.96 -7.87 -25.20
CA ASP A 18 4.85 -8.61 -25.83
C ASP A 18 4.17 -9.54 -24.81
N ILE A 19 4.94 -10.36 -24.08
CA ILE A 19 4.41 -11.28 -23.06
C ILE A 19 3.66 -10.49 -21.96
N LEU A 20 4.26 -9.43 -21.45
CA LEU A 20 3.66 -8.57 -20.44
C LEU A 20 2.35 -7.96 -20.93
N SER A 21 2.35 -7.47 -22.17
CA SER A 21 1.17 -6.89 -22.81
C SER A 21 0.05 -7.91 -23.00
N ASP A 22 0.40 -9.13 -23.41
CA ASP A 22 -0.56 -10.22 -23.58
C ASP A 22 -1.20 -10.63 -22.24
N TYR A 23 -0.41 -10.80 -21.18
CA TYR A 23 -0.93 -11.13 -19.86
C TYR A 23 -1.94 -10.08 -19.36
N LEU A 24 -1.60 -8.80 -19.50
CA LEU A 24 -2.45 -7.70 -19.06
C LEU A 24 -3.71 -7.56 -19.94
N ALA A 25 -3.56 -7.62 -21.26
CA ALA A 25 -4.67 -7.49 -22.20
C ALA A 25 -5.68 -8.63 -22.06
N ASN A 26 -5.22 -9.87 -21.83
CA ASN A 26 -6.07 -11.04 -21.62
C ASN A 26 -6.94 -10.94 -20.35
N ASP A 27 -6.45 -10.26 -19.30
CA ASP A 27 -7.24 -9.96 -18.08
C ASP A 27 -8.13 -8.68 -18.25
N GLY A 28 -8.12 -8.08 -19.43
CA GLY A 28 -9.02 -7.01 -19.84
C GLY A 28 -8.52 -5.60 -19.60
N TYR A 29 -7.24 -5.40 -19.33
CA TYR A 29 -6.63 -4.07 -19.19
C TYR A 29 -6.35 -3.43 -20.56
N GLU A 30 -6.34 -2.10 -20.61
CA GLU A 30 -5.80 -1.34 -21.74
C GLU A 30 -4.29 -1.16 -21.50
N VAL A 31 -3.46 -1.66 -22.43
CA VAL A 31 -2.02 -1.62 -22.29
C VAL A 31 -1.42 -0.58 -23.20
N ILE A 32 -0.57 0.27 -22.64
CA ILE A 32 0.27 1.22 -23.34
C ILE A 32 1.71 0.76 -23.17
N SER A 33 2.42 0.56 -24.28
CA SER A 33 3.77 0.03 -24.27
C SER A 33 4.82 1.12 -24.46
N ALA A 34 5.99 0.93 -23.83
CA ALA A 34 7.17 1.74 -23.99
C ALA A 34 8.43 0.87 -23.94
N GLU A 35 9.37 1.10 -24.86
CA GLU A 35 10.58 0.29 -25.04
C GLU A 35 11.77 0.82 -24.22
N ASP A 36 11.64 1.99 -23.60
CA ASP A 36 12.63 2.56 -22.68
C ASP A 36 12.02 3.61 -21.74
N GLY A 37 12.80 4.08 -20.78
CA GLY A 37 12.33 5.07 -19.81
C GLY A 37 12.01 6.44 -20.40
N VAL A 38 12.62 6.83 -21.53
CA VAL A 38 12.33 8.12 -22.20
C VAL A 38 10.96 8.05 -22.84
N ILE A 39 10.69 6.96 -23.57
CA ILE A 39 9.38 6.70 -24.18
C ILE A 39 8.31 6.55 -23.09
N ALA A 40 8.62 5.89 -21.97
CA ALA A 40 7.70 5.77 -20.85
C ALA A 40 7.25 7.13 -20.31
N MET A 41 8.17 8.09 -20.15
CA MET A 41 7.82 9.45 -19.73
C MET A 41 6.98 10.19 -20.78
N GLN A 42 7.22 9.99 -22.07
CA GLN A 42 6.39 10.55 -23.16
C GLN A 42 4.97 9.97 -23.11
N ARG A 43 4.84 8.65 -22.90
CA ARG A 43 3.53 7.99 -22.77
C ARG A 43 2.73 8.49 -21.57
N LEU A 44 3.40 8.79 -20.46
CA LEU A 44 2.74 9.39 -19.29
C LEU A 44 2.19 10.79 -19.56
N GLU A 45 2.88 11.59 -20.39
CA GLU A 45 2.37 12.90 -20.80
C GLU A 45 1.21 12.79 -21.79
N GLU A 46 1.25 11.82 -22.72
CA GLU A 46 0.19 11.56 -23.69
C GLU A 46 -1.06 10.95 -23.05
N HIS A 47 -0.87 10.16 -22.00
CA HIS A 47 -1.92 9.40 -21.31
C HIS A 47 -1.91 9.67 -19.79
N PRO A 48 -2.38 10.84 -19.35
CA PRO A 48 -2.40 11.20 -17.92
C PRO A 48 -3.38 10.36 -17.08
N ASP A 49 -4.14 9.48 -17.72
CA ASP A 49 -5.11 8.56 -17.13
C ASP A 49 -4.56 7.14 -16.91
N ILE A 50 -3.24 6.96 -16.98
CA ILE A 50 -2.58 5.70 -16.61
C ILE A 50 -2.80 5.42 -15.13
N ASP A 51 -3.26 4.20 -14.82
CA ASP A 51 -3.61 3.76 -13.48
C ASP A 51 -2.45 3.03 -12.75
N VAL A 52 -1.60 2.30 -13.49
CA VAL A 52 -0.45 1.53 -12.96
C VAL A 52 0.70 1.55 -13.96
N ILE A 53 1.92 1.54 -13.47
CA ILE A 53 3.14 1.35 -14.28
C ILE A 53 3.78 0.02 -13.89
N VAL A 54 4.02 -0.84 -14.89
CA VAL A 54 4.86 -2.05 -14.76
C VAL A 54 6.16 -1.75 -15.49
N LEU A 55 7.27 -1.69 -14.78
CA LEU A 55 8.49 -1.04 -15.20
C LEU A 55 9.70 -1.97 -15.06
N ASP A 56 10.39 -2.28 -16.14
CA ASP A 56 11.67 -2.93 -16.02
C ASP A 56 12.72 -2.01 -15.39
N ARG A 57 13.57 -2.60 -14.57
CA ARG A 57 14.60 -1.87 -13.86
C ARG A 57 15.78 -1.48 -14.73
N MET A 58 16.18 -2.38 -15.63
CA MET A 58 17.45 -2.29 -16.36
C MET A 58 17.19 -2.03 -17.84
N MET A 59 17.15 -0.76 -18.23
CA MET A 59 16.89 -0.34 -19.59
C MET A 59 17.96 0.66 -20.07
N PRO A 60 18.22 0.75 -21.39
CA PRO A 60 19.07 1.77 -21.96
C PRO A 60 18.43 3.17 -21.85
N ASN A 61 19.21 4.20 -22.11
CA ASN A 61 18.85 5.62 -22.16
C ASN A 61 18.38 6.18 -20.79
N MET A 62 17.35 5.60 -20.20
CA MET A 62 16.82 5.95 -18.89
C MET A 62 16.36 4.67 -18.19
N ASN A 63 17.03 4.31 -17.10
CA ASN A 63 16.71 3.11 -16.34
C ASN A 63 15.43 3.26 -15.47
N GLY A 64 14.90 2.15 -14.97
CA GLY A 64 13.65 2.15 -14.21
C GLY A 64 13.70 2.98 -12.92
N MET A 65 14.86 3.10 -12.27
CA MET A 65 14.98 3.94 -11.06
C MET A 65 14.91 5.43 -11.40
N GLU A 66 15.50 5.86 -12.53
CA GLU A 66 15.42 7.24 -13.01
C GLU A 66 13.98 7.60 -13.43
N VAL A 67 13.26 6.67 -14.08
CA VAL A 67 11.82 6.83 -14.37
C VAL A 67 11.03 6.99 -13.08
N LEU A 68 11.25 6.09 -12.10
CA LEU A 68 10.58 6.15 -10.80
C LEU A 68 10.77 7.50 -10.11
N GLU A 69 12.02 8.02 -10.06
CA GLU A 69 12.33 9.30 -9.45
C GLU A 69 11.55 10.45 -10.11
N LYS A 70 11.52 10.47 -11.45
CA LYS A 70 10.74 11.45 -12.21
C LYS A 70 9.25 11.33 -11.94
N VAL A 71 8.69 10.12 -11.96
CA VAL A 71 7.27 9.86 -11.67
C VAL A 71 6.93 10.32 -10.25
N LYS A 72 7.77 10.03 -9.24
CA LYS A 72 7.50 10.38 -7.84
C LYS A 72 7.73 11.85 -7.53
N SER A 73 8.54 12.55 -8.30
CA SER A 73 8.75 14.00 -8.17
C SER A 73 7.66 14.84 -8.84
N ASP A 74 6.95 14.29 -9.84
CA ASP A 74 5.88 15.00 -10.54
C ASP A 74 4.53 14.85 -9.80
N THR A 75 3.93 15.97 -9.44
CA THR A 75 2.64 16.01 -8.73
C THR A 75 1.48 15.36 -9.48
N ARG A 76 1.58 15.24 -10.82
CA ARG A 76 0.57 14.62 -11.68
C ARG A 76 0.64 13.10 -11.64
N PHE A 77 1.84 12.54 -11.50
CA PHE A 77 2.12 11.10 -11.66
C PHE A 77 2.53 10.40 -10.37
N ARG A 78 2.95 11.13 -9.34
CA ARG A 78 3.52 10.58 -8.09
C ARG A 78 2.64 9.54 -7.40
N GLU A 79 1.32 9.63 -7.59
CA GLU A 79 0.34 8.73 -6.98
C GLU A 79 0.19 7.41 -7.75
N ILE A 80 0.66 7.35 -9.00
CA ILE A 80 0.58 6.14 -9.82
C ILE A 80 1.46 5.07 -9.17
N PRO A 81 0.92 3.89 -8.83
CA PRO A 81 1.72 2.79 -8.31
C PRO A 81 2.66 2.27 -9.38
N VAL A 82 3.93 2.05 -9.00
CA VAL A 82 4.97 1.51 -9.87
C VAL A 82 5.36 0.12 -9.39
N ILE A 83 5.13 -0.88 -10.22
CA ILE A 83 5.57 -2.26 -10.03
C ILE A 83 6.90 -2.40 -10.77
N MET A 84 8.00 -2.59 -10.04
CA MET A 84 9.33 -2.72 -10.63
C MET A 84 9.65 -4.18 -10.94
N GLN A 85 10.01 -4.47 -12.18
CA GLN A 85 10.49 -5.80 -12.59
C GLN A 85 12.01 -5.88 -12.51
N THR A 86 12.55 -7.04 -12.13
CA THR A 86 14.00 -7.25 -12.05
C THR A 86 14.35 -8.75 -12.21
N ALA A 87 15.44 -9.05 -12.89
CA ALA A 87 15.95 -10.42 -12.98
C ALA A 87 16.56 -10.92 -11.65
N ALA A 88 17.19 -10.01 -10.90
CA ALA A 88 17.68 -10.25 -9.55
C ALA A 88 17.88 -8.89 -8.88
N ALA A 89 17.43 -8.74 -7.65
CA ALA A 89 17.75 -7.55 -6.87
C ALA A 89 18.49 -7.97 -5.61
N SER A 90 19.63 -7.33 -5.34
CA SER A 90 20.22 -7.43 -4.02
C SER A 90 19.27 -6.81 -3.00
N SER A 91 19.33 -7.27 -1.77
CA SER A 91 18.53 -6.72 -0.66
C SER A 91 18.68 -5.21 -0.54
N GLU A 92 19.86 -4.67 -0.83
CA GLU A 92 20.14 -3.25 -0.79
C GLU A 92 19.42 -2.48 -1.91
N GLN A 93 19.34 -3.05 -3.10
CA GLN A 93 18.62 -2.46 -4.25
C GLN A 93 17.11 -2.44 -4.02
N VAL A 94 16.56 -3.49 -3.42
CA VAL A 94 15.13 -3.55 -3.04
C VAL A 94 14.83 -2.48 -1.99
N LEU A 95 15.66 -2.35 -0.96
CA LEU A 95 15.53 -1.30 0.06
C LEU A 95 15.58 0.11 -0.54
N GLN A 96 16.49 0.35 -1.47
CA GLN A 96 16.60 1.62 -2.18
C GLN A 96 15.30 1.95 -2.94
N GLY A 97 14.77 0.99 -3.67
CA GLY A 97 13.55 1.22 -4.45
C GLY A 97 12.29 1.38 -3.59
N ILE A 98 12.18 0.65 -2.47
CA ILE A 98 11.08 0.86 -1.51
C ILE A 98 11.14 2.29 -0.95
N LYS A 99 12.34 2.77 -0.57
CA LYS A 99 12.54 4.16 -0.12
C LYS A 99 12.20 5.17 -1.22
N ALA A 100 12.44 4.84 -2.49
CA ALA A 100 12.11 5.67 -3.63
C ALA A 100 10.61 5.62 -4.02
N GLY A 101 9.80 4.77 -3.38
CA GLY A 101 8.36 4.69 -3.59
C GLY A 101 7.90 3.66 -4.61
N VAL A 102 8.68 2.59 -4.83
CA VAL A 102 8.21 1.41 -5.58
C VAL A 102 7.04 0.79 -4.81
N TYR A 103 5.95 0.51 -5.51
CA TYR A 103 4.80 -0.19 -4.94
C TYR A 103 5.11 -1.66 -4.65
N TYR A 104 5.70 -2.36 -5.63
CA TYR A 104 6.08 -3.76 -5.52
C TYR A 104 7.28 -4.10 -6.41
N TYR A 105 8.11 -5.06 -5.97
CA TYR A 105 9.18 -5.65 -6.76
C TYR A 105 8.76 -7.04 -7.25
N LEU A 106 8.70 -7.22 -8.57
CA LEU A 106 8.39 -8.48 -9.23
C LEU A 106 9.66 -9.08 -9.82
N THR A 107 10.07 -10.24 -9.31
CA THR A 107 11.29 -10.92 -9.76
C THR A 107 11.01 -11.80 -10.98
N LYS A 108 11.74 -11.59 -12.07
CA LYS A 108 11.71 -12.42 -13.27
C LYS A 108 12.49 -13.75 -13.03
N PRO A 109 12.02 -14.93 -13.52
CA PRO A 109 10.73 -15.13 -14.21
C PRO A 109 9.56 -15.19 -13.22
N TYR A 110 8.39 -14.74 -13.64
CA TYR A 110 7.15 -14.78 -12.88
C TYR A 110 5.99 -15.35 -13.71
N GLU A 111 5.00 -15.88 -13.03
CA GLU A 111 3.78 -16.37 -13.65
C GLU A 111 2.77 -15.21 -13.85
N ASP A 112 1.90 -15.30 -14.86
CA ASP A 112 0.84 -14.35 -15.15
C ASP A 112 -0.06 -14.08 -13.93
N VAL A 113 -0.46 -15.14 -13.21
CA VAL A 113 -1.29 -15.07 -11.99
C VAL A 113 -0.66 -14.14 -10.94
N MET A 114 0.67 -14.19 -10.75
CA MET A 114 1.36 -13.35 -9.80
C MET A 114 1.35 -11.89 -10.23
N LEU A 115 1.69 -11.60 -11.48
CA LEU A 115 1.63 -10.25 -12.05
C LEU A 115 0.23 -9.65 -11.90
N LEU A 116 -0.79 -10.38 -12.34
CA LEU A 116 -2.18 -9.93 -12.32
C LEU A 116 -2.70 -9.68 -10.89
N SER A 117 -2.30 -10.51 -9.92
CA SER A 117 -2.64 -10.31 -8.51
C SER A 117 -2.06 -9.00 -7.96
N ILE A 118 -0.78 -8.70 -8.28
CA ILE A 118 -0.11 -7.48 -7.84
C ILE A 118 -0.73 -6.25 -8.51
N VAL A 119 -1.01 -6.33 -9.81
CA VAL A 119 -1.68 -5.26 -10.57
C VAL A 119 -3.07 -4.96 -10.01
N LYS A 120 -3.87 -6.00 -9.73
CA LYS A 120 -5.19 -5.85 -9.10
C LYS A 120 -5.10 -5.16 -7.74
N SER A 121 -4.15 -5.56 -6.92
CA SER A 121 -3.90 -4.92 -5.63
C SER A 121 -3.51 -3.45 -5.79
N ALA A 122 -2.60 -3.14 -6.70
CA ALA A 122 -2.16 -1.78 -6.98
C ALA A 122 -3.31 -0.88 -7.47
N LEU A 123 -4.18 -1.41 -8.35
CA LEU A 123 -5.36 -0.72 -8.85
C LEU A 123 -6.40 -0.45 -7.74
N LEU A 124 -6.65 -1.42 -6.88
CA LEU A 124 -7.57 -1.25 -5.75
C LEU A 124 -7.08 -0.14 -4.81
N ASP A 125 -5.80 -0.14 -4.50
CA ASP A 125 -5.18 0.86 -3.64
C ASP A 125 -5.21 2.26 -4.27
N ALA A 126 -4.91 2.37 -5.57
CA ALA A 126 -4.94 3.64 -6.31
C ALA A 126 -6.37 4.22 -6.38
N ARG A 127 -7.38 3.39 -6.69
CA ARG A 127 -8.78 3.81 -6.71
C ARG A 127 -9.26 4.28 -5.36
N SER A 128 -8.93 3.54 -4.32
CA SER A 128 -9.27 3.89 -2.94
C SER A 128 -8.72 5.25 -2.53
N ARG A 129 -7.48 5.55 -2.91
CA ARG A 129 -6.85 6.86 -2.68
C ARG A 129 -7.55 8.00 -3.43
N LYS A 130 -7.99 7.75 -4.67
CA LYS A 130 -8.64 8.76 -5.51
C LYS A 130 -10.05 9.10 -5.01
N GLU A 131 -10.88 8.10 -4.73
CA GLU A 131 -12.24 8.28 -4.22
C GLU A 131 -12.28 9.10 -2.93
N MET A 132 -11.22 8.99 -2.15
CA MET A 132 -11.09 9.66 -0.89
C MET A 132 -10.68 11.12 -0.98
N LYS A 133 -9.83 11.50 -1.95
CA LYS A 133 -9.49 12.91 -2.18
C LYS A 133 -10.75 13.75 -2.38
N ASP A 134 -11.75 13.19 -3.04
CA ASP A 134 -12.99 13.90 -3.37
C ASP A 134 -13.91 14.05 -2.15
N GLU A 135 -14.00 13.04 -1.29
CA GLU A 135 -14.79 13.10 -0.04
C GLU A 135 -14.15 14.01 1.02
N VAL A 136 -12.83 13.95 1.15
CA VAL A 136 -12.06 14.72 2.15
C VAL A 136 -12.19 16.23 1.95
N SER A 137 -12.24 16.69 0.70
CA SER A 137 -12.32 18.12 0.40
C SER A 137 -13.59 18.77 0.94
N LYS A 138 -14.69 18.02 1.05
CA LYS A 138 -16.00 18.51 1.49
C LYS A 138 -16.10 18.73 3.01
N HIS A 139 -15.35 18.01 3.81
CA HIS A 139 -15.49 18.01 5.28
C HIS A 139 -14.29 18.62 6.04
N LYS A 140 -13.27 19.06 5.35
CA LYS A 140 -11.98 19.51 5.92
C LYS A 140 -12.06 20.59 6.99
N ARG A 141 -13.03 21.50 6.92
CA ARG A 141 -13.17 22.60 7.89
C ARG A 141 -13.65 22.15 9.27
N VAL A 142 -14.59 21.22 9.31
CA VAL A 142 -15.18 20.73 10.57
C VAL A 142 -14.20 19.78 11.28
N LEU A 143 -13.48 18.97 10.50
CA LEU A 143 -12.49 18.03 11.03
C LEU A 143 -11.28 18.72 11.67
N GLY A 144 -10.91 19.89 11.17
CA GLY A 144 -9.85 20.72 11.78
C GLY A 144 -10.17 21.25 13.19
N MET A 145 -11.42 21.11 13.66
CA MET A 145 -11.83 21.46 15.02
C MET A 145 -11.79 20.27 15.98
N MET A 146 -11.44 19.07 15.49
CA MET A 146 -11.44 17.86 16.31
C MET A 146 -10.17 17.78 17.15
N GLU A 147 -10.31 17.90 18.48
CA GLU A 147 -9.19 17.80 19.42
C GLU A 147 -8.94 16.34 19.84
N GLN A 148 -9.99 15.54 19.99
CA GLN A 148 -9.90 14.13 20.30
C GLN A 148 -11.11 13.34 19.80
N SER A 149 -10.85 12.07 19.52
CA SER A 149 -11.90 11.12 19.12
C SER A 149 -11.55 9.71 19.49
N ARG A 150 -12.59 8.87 19.64
CA ARG A 150 -12.44 7.43 19.88
C ARG A 150 -13.39 6.67 18.97
N PHE A 151 -12.86 5.60 18.38
CA PHE A 151 -13.58 4.75 17.44
C PHE A 151 -13.37 3.30 17.80
N ARG A 152 -14.30 2.48 17.38
CA ARG A 152 -14.14 1.03 17.33
C ARG A 152 -14.53 0.56 15.92
N PHE A 153 -13.84 -0.42 15.42
CA PHE A 153 -14.12 -1.01 14.11
C PHE A 153 -13.81 -2.50 14.14
N ARG A 154 -14.38 -3.23 13.18
CA ARG A 154 -14.33 -4.69 13.15
C ARG A 154 -14.08 -5.25 11.76
N THR A 155 -14.54 -4.57 10.71
CA THR A 155 -14.42 -5.02 9.33
C THR A 155 -13.34 -4.24 8.57
N LEU A 156 -12.84 -4.83 7.47
CA LEU A 156 -11.86 -4.14 6.60
C LEU A 156 -12.44 -2.86 5.99
N GLU A 157 -13.72 -2.85 5.67
CA GLU A 157 -14.41 -1.68 5.13
C GLU A 157 -14.47 -0.56 6.18
N GLU A 158 -14.88 -0.87 7.42
CA GLU A 158 -14.88 0.09 8.52
C GLU A 158 -13.47 0.63 8.79
N ALA A 159 -12.46 -0.25 8.78
CA ALA A 159 -11.06 0.12 8.96
C ALA A 159 -10.59 1.10 7.90
N LYS A 160 -10.87 0.79 6.64
CA LYS A 160 -10.51 1.61 5.50
C LYS A 160 -11.19 2.98 5.57
N ASN A 161 -12.49 3.02 5.78
CA ASN A 161 -13.25 4.27 5.87
C ASN A 161 -12.76 5.14 7.03
N LEU A 162 -12.46 4.53 8.19
CA LEU A 162 -11.91 5.23 9.34
C LEU A 162 -10.50 5.76 9.09
N ALA A 163 -9.61 4.96 8.48
CA ALA A 163 -8.25 5.39 8.16
C ALA A 163 -8.27 6.64 7.27
N TYR A 164 -9.15 6.66 6.34
CA TYR A 164 -9.36 7.75 5.42
C TYR A 164 -9.92 9.00 6.10
N PHE A 165 -10.97 8.84 6.86
CA PHE A 165 -11.55 9.92 7.63
C PHE A 165 -10.51 10.59 8.55
N ILE A 166 -9.81 9.78 9.33
CA ILE A 166 -8.82 10.28 10.30
C ILE A 166 -7.60 10.90 9.61
N ALA A 167 -7.14 10.37 8.48
CA ALA A 167 -6.01 10.93 7.76
C ALA A 167 -6.24 12.40 7.38
N THR A 168 -7.49 12.82 7.17
CA THR A 168 -7.81 14.21 6.84
C THR A 168 -7.50 15.22 7.95
N CYS A 169 -7.35 14.72 9.17
CA CYS A 169 -6.97 15.54 10.33
C CYS A 169 -5.45 15.76 10.43
N PHE A 170 -4.66 15.17 9.55
CA PHE A 170 -3.20 15.27 9.54
C PHE A 170 -2.70 16.29 8.51
N PRO A 171 -1.51 16.89 8.72
CA PRO A 171 -0.91 17.83 7.78
C PRO A 171 -0.72 17.24 6.38
N ASP A 172 -0.27 15.99 6.28
CA ASP A 172 -0.17 15.23 5.03
C ASP A 172 -1.06 13.98 5.09
N PRO A 173 -2.32 14.09 4.67
CA PRO A 173 -3.27 12.99 4.66
C PRO A 173 -2.82 11.79 3.83
N HIS A 174 -2.08 12.05 2.73
CA HIS A 174 -1.70 11.02 1.78
C HIS A 174 -0.66 10.07 2.35
N THR A 175 0.29 10.61 3.08
CA THR A 175 1.34 9.83 3.73
C THR A 175 0.78 9.05 4.92
N VAL A 176 -0.06 9.68 5.72
CA VAL A 176 -0.57 9.08 6.96
C VAL A 176 -1.63 8.00 6.70
N VAL A 177 -2.47 8.16 5.69
CA VAL A 177 -3.52 7.17 5.38
C VAL A 177 -2.96 5.79 5.11
N TYR A 178 -1.81 5.70 4.45
CA TYR A 178 -1.16 4.43 4.20
C TYR A 178 -0.81 3.73 5.52
N GLY A 179 -0.14 4.43 6.44
CA GLY A 179 0.22 3.89 7.74
C GLY A 179 -0.98 3.49 8.60
N LEU A 180 -2.01 4.33 8.64
CA LEU A 180 -3.24 4.01 9.37
C LEU A 180 -3.93 2.77 8.80
N ASN A 181 -4.07 2.68 7.48
CA ASN A 181 -4.71 1.54 6.82
C ASN A 181 -3.98 0.23 7.10
N GLU A 182 -2.65 0.22 7.00
CA GLU A 182 -1.82 -0.93 7.33
C GLU A 182 -2.00 -1.38 8.79
N LEU A 183 -1.95 -0.44 9.73
CA LEU A 183 -2.13 -0.76 11.14
C LEU A 183 -3.55 -1.26 11.45
N PHE A 184 -4.57 -0.68 10.82
CA PHE A 184 -5.95 -1.07 11.05
C PHE A 184 -6.26 -2.45 10.46
N ILE A 185 -5.77 -2.76 9.27
CA ILE A 185 -5.88 -4.09 8.66
C ILE A 185 -5.17 -5.11 9.54
N ASN A 186 -3.95 -4.82 10.00
CA ASN A 186 -3.19 -5.72 10.87
C ASN A 186 -3.92 -5.99 12.19
N ALA A 187 -4.56 -4.98 12.79
CA ALA A 187 -5.34 -5.14 14.02
C ALA A 187 -6.55 -6.07 13.85
N ILE A 188 -7.19 -6.04 12.66
CA ILE A 188 -8.29 -6.97 12.35
C ILE A 188 -7.72 -8.36 12.05
N GLU A 189 -6.87 -8.47 11.06
CA GLU A 189 -6.42 -9.69 10.44
C GLU A 189 -5.53 -10.51 11.39
N HIS A 190 -4.44 -9.92 11.84
CA HIS A 190 -3.48 -10.59 12.73
C HIS A 190 -3.90 -10.53 14.19
N GLY A 191 -4.43 -9.38 14.62
CA GLY A 191 -4.90 -9.19 15.98
C GLY A 191 -6.17 -9.96 16.28
N ASN A 192 -7.31 -9.46 15.83
CA ASN A 192 -8.62 -9.98 16.22
C ASN A 192 -8.95 -11.35 15.63
N LEU A 193 -8.56 -11.60 14.36
CA LEU A 193 -8.89 -12.84 13.64
C LEU A 193 -7.78 -13.91 13.73
N GLY A 194 -6.61 -13.56 14.23
CA GLY A 194 -5.51 -14.49 14.46
C GLY A 194 -4.96 -15.13 13.18
N ILE A 195 -5.04 -14.45 12.03
CA ILE A 195 -4.42 -14.92 10.78
C ILE A 195 -2.92 -14.73 10.92
N THR A 196 -2.17 -15.81 10.87
CA THR A 196 -0.71 -15.74 10.94
C THR A 196 -0.10 -15.26 9.63
N TYR A 197 1.16 -14.80 9.68
CA TYR A 197 1.91 -14.39 8.50
C TYR A 197 1.95 -15.49 7.42
N ALA A 198 2.26 -16.73 7.82
CA ALA A 198 2.32 -17.86 6.90
C ALA A 198 0.96 -18.24 6.30
N GLU A 199 -0.13 -18.09 7.06
CA GLU A 199 -1.48 -18.28 6.54
C GLU A 199 -1.83 -17.20 5.52
N LYS A 200 -1.55 -15.92 5.82
CA LYS A 200 -1.81 -14.81 4.90
C LYS A 200 -1.14 -15.03 3.55
N THR A 201 0.13 -15.43 3.55
CA THR A 201 0.85 -15.75 2.31
C THR A 201 0.08 -16.75 1.46
N LYS A 202 -0.36 -17.86 2.05
CA LYS A 202 -1.13 -18.89 1.34
C LYS A 202 -2.49 -18.40 0.86
N LEU A 203 -3.19 -17.63 1.69
CA LEU A 203 -4.51 -17.09 1.37
C LEU A 203 -4.45 -16.08 0.21
N VAL A 204 -3.42 -15.23 0.20
CA VAL A 204 -3.19 -14.27 -0.89
C VAL A 204 -2.82 -14.98 -2.18
N MET A 205 -1.89 -15.95 -2.13
CA MET A 205 -1.49 -16.75 -3.31
C MET A 205 -2.66 -17.51 -3.92
N ASN A 206 -3.58 -18.00 -3.10
CA ASN A 206 -4.77 -18.74 -3.56
C ASN A 206 -5.96 -17.83 -3.92
N GLY A 207 -5.84 -16.50 -3.75
CA GLY A 207 -6.90 -15.54 -4.06
C GLY A 207 -8.11 -15.56 -3.12
N VAL A 208 -8.03 -16.27 -1.97
CA VAL A 208 -9.15 -16.48 -1.02
C VAL A 208 -9.02 -15.71 0.30
N TRP A 209 -8.12 -14.75 0.35
CA TRP A 209 -7.85 -13.98 1.57
C TRP A 209 -9.08 -13.24 2.09
N LEU A 210 -9.84 -12.54 1.24
CA LEU A 210 -11.06 -11.83 1.63
C LEU A 210 -12.14 -12.77 2.15
N GLU A 211 -12.32 -13.91 1.50
CA GLU A 211 -13.30 -14.93 1.90
C GLU A 211 -12.98 -15.48 3.29
N GLU A 212 -11.70 -15.75 3.58
CA GLU A 212 -11.30 -16.24 4.91
C GLU A 212 -11.49 -15.17 5.99
N ILE A 213 -11.23 -13.89 5.69
CA ILE A 213 -11.52 -12.79 6.63
C ILE A 213 -13.01 -12.74 6.95
N GLU A 214 -13.89 -12.74 5.95
CA GLU A 214 -15.34 -12.71 6.15
C GLU A 214 -15.82 -13.91 6.95
N LYS A 215 -15.31 -15.09 6.64
CA LYS A 215 -15.58 -16.32 7.37
C LYS A 215 -15.19 -16.19 8.85
N ARG A 216 -13.94 -15.75 9.15
CA ARG A 216 -13.46 -15.59 10.54
C ARG A 216 -14.20 -14.49 11.29
N LEU A 217 -14.58 -13.40 10.63
CA LEU A 217 -15.44 -12.37 11.22
C LEU A 217 -16.79 -12.91 11.72
N ASN A 218 -17.30 -13.96 11.11
CA ASN A 218 -18.59 -14.57 11.46
C ASN A 218 -18.49 -15.69 12.50
N LEU A 219 -17.29 -16.09 12.89
CA LEU A 219 -17.10 -17.08 13.97
C LEU A 219 -17.59 -16.53 15.33
N PRO A 220 -18.24 -17.35 16.17
CA PRO A 220 -18.77 -16.91 17.46
C PRO A 220 -17.74 -16.20 18.34
N GLU A 221 -16.50 -16.69 18.37
CA GLU A 221 -15.39 -16.15 19.15
C GLU A 221 -14.88 -14.78 18.67
N ASN A 222 -15.19 -14.41 17.42
CA ASN A 222 -14.75 -13.16 16.84
C ASN A 222 -15.84 -12.10 16.66
N LYS A 223 -17.12 -12.50 16.80
CA LYS A 223 -18.27 -11.59 16.58
C LYS A 223 -18.27 -10.35 17.45
N THR A 224 -17.71 -10.44 18.66
CA THR A 224 -17.66 -9.35 19.64
C THR A 224 -16.32 -8.61 19.66
N LYS A 225 -15.30 -9.11 18.94
CA LYS A 225 -14.00 -8.49 18.90
C LYS A 225 -14.02 -7.22 18.04
N HIS A 226 -13.39 -6.18 18.53
CA HIS A 226 -13.20 -4.89 17.85
C HIS A 226 -11.76 -4.44 18.01
N ALA A 227 -11.29 -3.67 17.06
CA ALA A 227 -10.13 -2.82 17.25
C ALA A 227 -10.61 -1.44 17.74
N TYR A 228 -9.84 -0.84 18.63
CA TYR A 228 -10.14 0.45 19.26
C TYR A 228 -9.07 1.45 18.82
N PHE A 229 -9.50 2.57 18.30
CA PHE A 229 -8.61 3.64 17.84
C PHE A 229 -8.96 4.93 18.57
N SER A 230 -7.94 5.68 19.00
CA SER A 230 -8.09 7.04 19.48
C SER A 230 -7.13 8.00 18.78
N PHE A 231 -7.61 9.20 18.57
CA PHE A 231 -6.89 10.35 18.03
C PHE A 231 -6.89 11.45 19.08
N GLU A 232 -5.77 12.11 19.25
CA GLU A 232 -5.60 13.24 20.17
C GLU A 232 -4.70 14.29 19.50
N LEU A 233 -5.25 15.50 19.29
CA LEU A 233 -4.51 16.66 18.81
C LEU A 233 -3.90 17.37 20.02
N LYS A 234 -2.57 17.48 20.07
CA LYS A 234 -1.82 18.28 21.05
C LYS A 234 -1.18 19.46 20.34
N LYS A 235 -0.65 20.39 21.13
CA LYS A 235 -0.09 21.65 20.64
C LYS A 235 0.83 21.48 19.43
N ASP A 236 1.75 20.51 19.48
CA ASP A 236 2.82 20.34 18.49
C ASP A 236 2.82 18.94 17.83
N VAL A 237 1.83 18.09 18.16
CA VAL A 237 1.82 16.70 17.71
C VAL A 237 0.41 16.11 17.69
N ILE A 238 0.13 15.30 16.70
CA ILE A 238 -1.02 14.41 16.70
C ILE A 238 -0.56 13.06 17.24
N LYS A 239 -1.25 12.59 18.30
CA LYS A 239 -1.03 11.27 18.87
C LYS A 239 -2.20 10.36 18.49
N THR A 240 -1.90 9.18 18.01
CA THR A 240 -2.89 8.11 17.80
C THR A 240 -2.53 6.88 18.61
N HIS A 241 -3.56 6.14 18.98
CA HIS A 241 -3.42 4.91 19.73
C HIS A 241 -4.39 3.89 19.18
N LEU A 242 -3.89 2.74 18.78
CA LEU A 242 -4.65 1.61 18.26
C LEU A 242 -4.43 0.41 19.17
N LYS A 243 -5.53 -0.29 19.48
CA LYS A 243 -5.50 -1.52 20.29
C LYS A 243 -6.47 -2.54 19.71
N ASP A 244 -5.99 -3.75 19.49
CA ASP A 244 -6.81 -4.91 19.15
C ASP A 244 -7.02 -5.84 20.37
N GLN A 245 -7.83 -6.88 20.18
CA GLN A 245 -8.15 -7.87 21.21
C GLN A 245 -7.47 -9.23 20.95
N GLY A 246 -6.41 -9.23 20.16
CA GLY A 246 -5.59 -10.41 19.90
C GLY A 246 -4.57 -10.67 21.01
N THR A 247 -3.80 -11.75 20.80
CA THR A 247 -2.75 -12.17 21.74
C THR A 247 -1.44 -11.40 21.56
N GLY A 248 -1.37 -10.52 20.55
CA GLY A 248 -0.17 -9.79 20.18
C GLY A 248 0.80 -10.63 19.34
N PHE A 249 1.97 -10.06 19.07
CA PHE A 249 3.01 -10.69 18.24
C PHE A 249 4.39 -10.13 18.57
N ASP A 250 5.44 -10.78 18.08
CA ASP A 250 6.82 -10.29 18.19
C ASP A 250 7.09 -9.19 17.17
N TRP A 251 6.60 -7.99 17.49
CA TRP A 251 6.62 -6.81 16.62
C TRP A 251 8.04 -6.28 16.34
N LYS A 252 9.02 -6.60 17.19
CA LYS A 252 10.40 -6.12 17.03
C LYS A 252 11.00 -6.55 15.70
N LYS A 253 10.65 -7.74 15.23
CA LYS A 253 11.09 -8.27 13.93
C LYS A 253 10.55 -7.49 12.73
N TYR A 254 9.46 -6.73 12.89
CA TYR A 254 8.75 -6.05 11.80
C TYR A 254 8.98 -4.54 11.78
N LEU A 255 9.70 -3.97 12.76
CA LEU A 255 9.99 -2.53 12.81
C LEU A 255 11.01 -2.05 11.79
N GLU A 256 11.80 -2.96 11.23
CA GLU A 256 12.83 -2.69 10.25
C GLU A 256 12.59 -3.51 8.99
N LEU A 257 12.97 -2.93 7.86
CA LEU A 257 12.94 -3.65 6.59
C LEU A 257 14.03 -4.73 6.62
N SER A 258 13.61 -5.99 6.53
CA SER A 258 14.54 -7.11 6.45
C SER A 258 14.73 -7.53 4.98
N PRO A 259 15.98 -7.75 4.54
CA PRO A 259 16.26 -8.31 3.23
C PRO A 259 15.52 -9.62 2.95
N ASP A 260 15.43 -10.49 3.95
CA ASP A 260 14.78 -11.79 3.83
C ASP A 260 13.27 -11.69 3.53
N ARG A 261 12.65 -10.54 3.84
CA ARG A 261 11.22 -10.26 3.62
C ARG A 261 10.98 -9.25 2.50
N ALA A 262 12.03 -8.78 1.86
CA ALA A 262 11.92 -7.75 0.83
C ALA A 262 11.18 -8.23 -0.42
N THR A 263 11.21 -9.52 -0.70
CA THR A 263 10.53 -10.19 -1.82
C THR A 263 9.20 -10.84 -1.44
N ASP A 264 8.82 -10.80 -0.15
CA ASP A 264 7.54 -11.38 0.27
C ASP A 264 6.37 -10.49 -0.20
N PRO A 265 5.23 -11.09 -0.59
CA PRO A 265 4.06 -10.34 -1.07
C PRO A 265 3.45 -9.42 0.00
N HIS A 266 3.76 -9.63 1.28
CA HIS A 266 3.33 -8.80 2.42
C HIS A 266 4.39 -8.79 3.54
N GLY A 267 4.12 -8.12 4.70
CA GLY A 267 5.01 -8.10 5.87
C GLY A 267 6.00 -6.93 5.92
N ARG A 268 5.86 -5.97 5.00
CA ARG A 268 6.63 -4.71 4.97
C ARG A 268 5.84 -3.54 5.55
N GLY A 269 4.52 -3.68 5.69
CA GLY A 269 3.60 -2.61 6.03
C GLY A 269 3.97 -1.87 7.31
N ILE A 270 4.33 -2.58 8.39
CA ILE A 270 4.73 -1.97 9.67
C ILE A 270 6.00 -1.12 9.52
N ALA A 271 7.07 -1.66 8.91
CA ALA A 271 8.31 -0.93 8.71
C ALA A 271 8.13 0.28 7.80
N THR A 272 7.38 0.11 6.70
CA THR A 272 7.06 1.19 5.75
C THR A 272 6.21 2.27 6.42
N SER A 273 5.20 1.89 7.20
CA SER A 273 4.36 2.82 7.95
C SER A 273 5.18 3.65 8.95
N LYS A 274 6.06 2.99 9.71
CA LYS A 274 6.98 3.67 10.64
C LYS A 274 7.89 4.67 9.92
N MET A 275 8.40 4.29 8.76
CA MET A 275 9.38 5.11 8.04
C MET A 275 8.72 6.29 7.30
N MET A 276 7.54 6.08 6.73
CA MET A 276 6.94 7.04 5.81
C MET A 276 5.77 7.84 6.42
N SER A 277 5.00 7.24 7.34
CA SER A 277 3.71 7.80 7.75
C SER A 277 3.73 8.48 9.12
N PHE A 278 4.67 8.12 9.99
CA PHE A 278 4.69 8.60 11.37
C PHE A 278 6.06 9.15 11.77
N SER A 279 6.06 10.22 12.56
CA SER A 279 7.30 10.74 13.18
C SER A 279 7.85 9.77 14.24
N SER A 280 6.97 9.08 14.93
CA SER A 280 7.32 7.95 15.81
C SER A 280 6.21 6.91 15.84
N MET A 281 6.59 5.65 16.04
CA MET A 281 5.68 4.51 16.18
C MET A 281 6.26 3.54 17.21
N GLU A 282 5.47 3.20 18.23
CA GLU A 282 5.86 2.33 19.33
C GLU A 282 4.75 1.32 19.64
N TYR A 283 5.11 0.03 19.58
CA TYR A 283 4.24 -1.04 20.06
C TYR A 283 4.39 -1.23 21.55
N LEU A 284 3.29 -1.50 22.25
CA LEU A 284 3.24 -1.66 23.70
C LEU A 284 2.91 -3.10 24.08
N GLY A 285 3.37 -3.49 25.27
CA GLY A 285 3.03 -4.77 25.89
C GLY A 285 3.38 -5.98 25.00
N CYS A 286 2.39 -6.81 24.73
CA CYS A 286 2.56 -8.01 23.89
C CYS A 286 2.48 -7.74 22.38
N GLY A 287 2.29 -6.49 21.96
CA GLY A 287 2.25 -6.11 20.55
C GLY A 287 0.85 -6.00 19.95
N ASN A 288 -0.20 -6.05 20.76
CA ASN A 288 -1.58 -5.81 20.34
C ASN A 288 -2.01 -4.34 20.52
N GLU A 289 -1.05 -3.46 20.78
CA GLU A 289 -1.28 -2.04 21.05
C GLU A 289 -0.14 -1.23 20.45
N VAL A 290 -0.47 -0.17 19.71
CA VAL A 290 0.52 0.69 19.06
C VAL A 290 0.15 2.16 19.22
N VAL A 291 1.15 2.97 19.53
CA VAL A 291 1.06 4.43 19.61
C VAL A 291 1.87 5.03 18.46
N CYS A 292 1.23 5.92 17.70
CA CYS A 292 1.91 6.66 16.65
C CYS A 292 1.80 8.16 16.90
N MET A 293 2.83 8.90 16.46
CA MET A 293 2.85 10.36 16.55
C MET A 293 3.22 10.95 15.20
N VAL A 294 2.59 12.09 14.88
CA VAL A 294 2.94 12.92 13.71
C VAL A 294 3.18 14.34 14.20
N ALA A 295 4.38 14.86 13.98
CA ALA A 295 4.72 16.24 14.32
C ALA A 295 3.90 17.22 13.45
N LEU A 296 3.43 18.30 14.07
CA LEU A 296 2.77 19.38 13.34
C LEU A 296 3.84 20.36 12.81
N PRO A 297 3.64 20.92 11.61
CA PRO A 297 4.52 21.99 11.14
C PRO A 297 4.44 23.18 12.10
N THR A 298 5.60 23.71 12.47
CA THR A 298 5.75 24.90 13.32
C THR A 298 5.34 26.16 12.58
#